data_41b0ebe4f380796408e7d26cc695550a
#
_entry.id   41b0ebe4f380796408e7d26cc695550a
#
_cell.length_a   1.000
_cell.length_b   1.000
_cell.length_c   1.000
_cell.angle_alpha   90.00
_cell.angle_beta   90.00
_cell.angle_gamma   90.00
#
_symmetry.space_group_name_H-M   'P 1'
#
loop_
_entity.id
_entity.type
_entity.pdbx_description
1 polymer ?
#
loop_
_entity_poly.entity_id
_entity_poly.type
_entity_poly.pdbx_seq_one_letter_code
_entity_poly.pdbx_strand_id
1 'polypeptide(L)'
;MPHTDSRGTIRRRPREAIRTLAAFGVFAFLVGGSFAAQQPAGPPILQEPQTVLLWPNGAPGAQGTEDRDKPAITVYMPPNTTGPMTAVIVAPGGSYRALAANLEGRAPANYFNTLGIAAFVLRYRLGPQYHHPIELGDAQRAIRTVRARAAEWHIAADRIGFIGFSAGGHLASSASTHFDDGNASATDPIDRVSSRPDFAILGYPVISLIEPWTHQGSKTNLLGDAPDPALARSLSSETQVTASTPPTFIYQTNADTTTPAENAVSYYLALRKAGVPAEMHIFKDGRHGSGLGMTDPALSEWPKLLTNWLRASGLLK
;
A
#
# COMPACT_ATOMS: atom_id res chain seq x y z
N MET A 1 50.85 31.43 -34.37
CA MET A 1 51.80 32.55 -34.61
C MET A 1 51.17 33.82 -34.13
N PRO A 2 51.94 34.70 -33.66
CA PRO A 2 52.32 34.94 -32.27
C PRO A 2 51.97 36.42 -31.97
N HIS A 3 52.13 36.99 -30.80
CA HIS A 3 53.23 37.44 -29.97
C HIS A 3 52.63 38.21 -28.79
N THR A 4 53.06 37.89 -27.59
CA THR A 4 54.05 38.68 -26.77
C THR A 4 53.64 40.13 -26.48
N ASP A 5 53.81 40.71 -25.34
CA ASP A 5 54.66 40.63 -24.15
C ASP A 5 54.41 42.00 -23.46
N SER A 6 54.54 42.29 -22.30
CA SER A 6 55.58 42.44 -21.35
C SER A 6 55.23 43.52 -20.30
N ARG A 7 55.49 43.19 -19.08
CA ARG A 7 56.30 43.90 -18.09
C ARG A 7 55.95 45.32 -17.61
N GLY A 8 55.95 45.47 -16.30
CA GLY A 8 56.34 46.72 -15.66
C GLY A 8 56.06 46.81 -14.16
N THR A 9 57.01 46.31 -13.40
CA THR A 9 57.23 46.51 -11.97
C THR A 9 57.40 48.00 -11.62
N ILE A 10 57.15 48.44 -10.34
CA ILE A 10 58.02 49.06 -9.36
C ILE A 10 57.26 49.65 -8.16
N ARG A 11 57.51 49.11 -6.99
CA ARG A 11 57.84 49.57 -5.65
C ARG A 11 57.67 51.06 -5.27
N ARG A 12 57.09 51.37 -4.10
CA ARG A 12 57.79 51.70 -2.83
C ARG A 12 56.85 52.28 -1.76
N ARG A 13 57.06 51.83 -0.52
CA ARG A 13 56.70 52.45 0.76
C ARG A 13 57.64 53.63 1.02
N PRO A 14 57.60 54.35 2.17
CA PRO A 14 56.68 54.46 3.34
C PRO A 14 56.46 55.93 3.84
N ARG A 15 55.67 56.19 4.87
CA ARG A 15 56.10 56.90 6.09
C ARG A 15 54.96 57.28 7.02
N GLU A 16 55.26 57.13 8.28
CA GLU A 16 54.50 57.40 9.50
C GLU A 16 54.13 58.88 9.70
N ALA A 17 53.09 59.13 10.44
CA ALA A 17 53.00 60.23 11.39
C ALA A 17 51.94 59.95 12.48
N ILE A 18 52.42 59.98 13.68
CA ILE A 18 51.79 59.90 14.99
C ILE A 18 51.08 61.24 15.32
N ARG A 19 49.91 61.19 16.03
CA ARG A 19 49.51 62.09 17.17
C ARG A 19 48.02 61.91 17.45
N THR A 20 47.65 61.39 18.55
CA THR A 20 47.36 61.90 19.91
C THR A 20 45.88 62.15 20.17
N LEU A 21 45.34 61.34 21.07
CA LEU A 21 44.31 61.50 22.12
C LEU A 21 43.15 62.47 21.94
N ALA A 22 41.95 61.94 22.02
CA ALA A 22 40.91 62.45 22.92
C ALA A 22 39.93 61.32 23.27
N ALA A 23 39.79 61.05 24.57
CA ALA A 23 38.84 60.10 25.14
C ALA A 23 37.46 60.71 25.21
N PHE A 24 36.46 60.04 24.63
CA PHE A 24 35.06 60.22 25.02
C PHE A 24 34.45 58.84 25.25
N GLY A 25 34.18 58.57 26.52
CA GLY A 25 33.46 57.36 26.92
C GLY A 25 32.02 57.41 26.46
N VAL A 26 31.64 56.42 25.65
CA VAL A 26 30.25 56.05 25.41
C VAL A 26 30.04 54.66 25.96
N PHE A 27 29.24 54.56 27.01
CA PHE A 27 28.75 53.32 27.57
C PHE A 27 27.76 52.73 26.55
N ALA A 28 28.20 51.74 25.78
CA ALA A 28 27.33 50.91 24.97
C ALA A 28 26.89 49.71 25.81
N PHE A 29 25.58 49.69 26.15
CA PHE A 29 24.93 48.49 26.69
C PHE A 29 24.92 47.43 25.59
N LEU A 30 25.78 46.45 25.70
CA LEU A 30 25.72 45.21 24.94
C LEU A 30 24.59 44.35 25.50
N VAL A 31 23.40 44.43 24.90
CA VAL A 31 22.37 43.40 25.03
C VAL A 31 22.87 42.18 24.26
N GLY A 32 23.50 41.26 24.97
CA GLY A 32 23.91 39.97 24.42
C GLY A 32 22.70 39.09 24.14
N GLY A 33 22.07 39.27 22.98
CA GLY A 33 21.15 38.29 22.45
C GLY A 33 21.95 37.06 21.99
N SER A 34 21.94 35.99 22.80
CA SER A 34 22.40 34.69 22.33
C SER A 34 21.51 34.19 21.21
N PHE A 35 21.90 34.42 19.97
CA PHE A 35 21.37 33.66 18.85
C PHE A 35 21.85 32.21 19.00
N ALA A 36 21.04 31.34 19.60
CA ALA A 36 21.24 29.92 19.51
C ALA A 36 21.09 29.59 18.01
N ALA A 37 22.20 29.32 17.35
CA ALA A 37 22.21 28.81 16.00
C ALA A 37 21.43 27.47 16.03
N GLN A 38 20.23 27.44 15.45
CA GLN A 38 19.47 26.25 15.27
C GLN A 38 20.28 25.35 14.34
N GLN A 39 20.81 24.24 14.88
CA GLN A 39 21.50 23.26 14.03
C GLN A 39 20.52 22.84 12.93
N PRO A 40 20.95 22.81 11.66
CA PRO A 40 20.12 22.28 10.59
C PRO A 40 19.70 20.87 11.00
N ALA A 41 18.40 20.59 10.93
CA ALA A 41 17.88 19.26 11.14
C ALA A 41 18.67 18.29 10.24
N GLY A 42 19.27 17.27 10.84
CA GLY A 42 19.96 16.22 10.09
C GLY A 42 19.02 15.64 9.00
N PRO A 43 19.56 14.99 7.97
CA PRO A 43 18.72 14.35 6.96
C PRO A 43 17.69 13.47 7.66
N PRO A 44 16.44 13.44 7.16
CA PRO A 44 15.39 12.65 7.79
C PRO A 44 15.88 11.19 7.89
N ILE A 45 15.99 10.69 9.11
CA ILE A 45 16.28 9.27 9.34
C ILE A 45 15.10 8.54 8.75
N LEU A 46 15.34 7.74 7.71
CA LEU A 46 14.34 6.82 7.17
C LEU A 46 13.94 5.88 8.31
N GLN A 47 12.78 6.11 8.89
CA GLN A 47 12.25 5.17 9.88
C GLN A 47 11.95 3.86 9.18
N GLU A 48 12.46 2.75 9.73
CA GLU A 48 12.07 1.41 9.30
C GLU A 48 10.55 1.29 9.43
N PRO A 49 9.86 0.72 8.42
CA PRO A 49 8.42 0.55 8.48
C PRO A 49 8.00 -0.26 9.69
N GLN A 50 7.10 0.28 10.51
CA GLN A 50 6.59 -0.39 11.70
C GLN A 50 5.76 -1.61 11.32
N THR A 51 6.01 -2.75 11.97
CA THR A 51 5.15 -3.94 11.87
C THR A 51 4.21 -4.01 13.07
N VAL A 52 2.92 -4.17 12.80
CA VAL A 52 1.85 -4.28 13.78
C VAL A 52 1.20 -5.64 13.67
N LEU A 53 1.23 -6.44 14.75
CA LEU A 53 0.54 -7.72 14.82
C LEU A 53 -0.99 -7.49 14.85
N LEU A 54 -1.74 -8.26 14.06
CA LEU A 54 -3.21 -8.18 14.05
C LEU A 54 -3.83 -8.71 15.35
N TRP A 55 -3.17 -9.65 16.00
CA TRP A 55 -3.51 -10.19 17.32
C TRP A 55 -2.24 -10.27 18.18
N PRO A 56 -1.96 -9.27 19.00
CA PRO A 56 -0.76 -9.25 19.86
C PRO A 56 -0.64 -10.45 20.80
N ASN A 57 -1.78 -10.99 21.23
CA ASN A 57 -1.86 -12.10 22.21
C ASN A 57 -2.05 -13.48 21.54
N GLY A 58 -1.84 -13.60 20.23
CA GLY A 58 -2.02 -14.83 19.45
C GLY A 58 -3.24 -14.79 18.54
N ALA A 59 -3.05 -15.17 17.28
CA ALA A 59 -4.09 -15.17 16.26
C ALA A 59 -5.04 -16.38 16.45
N PRO A 60 -6.35 -16.22 16.21
CA PRO A 60 -7.28 -17.35 16.24
C PRO A 60 -6.82 -18.46 15.28
N GLY A 61 -6.81 -19.72 15.74
CA GLY A 61 -6.40 -20.86 14.93
C GLY A 61 -4.90 -20.94 14.63
N ALA A 62 -4.05 -20.15 15.31
CA ALA A 62 -2.60 -20.25 15.17
C ALA A 62 -2.11 -21.64 15.61
N GLN A 63 -1.26 -22.27 14.77
CA GLN A 63 -0.70 -23.61 15.02
C GLN A 63 0.70 -23.56 15.63
N GLY A 64 1.26 -22.36 15.81
CA GLY A 64 2.58 -22.10 16.36
C GLY A 64 2.76 -20.65 16.78
N THR A 65 4.03 -20.27 16.99
CA THR A 65 4.42 -18.93 17.45
C THR A 65 5.48 -18.27 16.58
N GLU A 66 5.75 -18.84 15.41
CA GLU A 66 6.68 -18.26 14.44
C GLU A 66 6.05 -17.11 13.65
N ASP A 67 6.81 -16.41 12.87
CA ASP A 67 6.32 -15.27 12.08
C ASP A 67 5.20 -15.63 11.10
N ARG A 68 5.22 -16.85 10.56
CA ARG A 68 4.16 -17.38 9.69
C ARG A 68 2.83 -17.62 10.41
N ASP A 69 2.85 -17.71 11.75
CA ASP A 69 1.65 -17.92 12.59
C ASP A 69 1.07 -16.60 13.11
N LYS A 70 1.79 -15.48 12.88
CA LYS A 70 1.49 -14.14 13.39
C LYS A 70 1.14 -13.20 12.24
N PRO A 71 -0.13 -13.15 11.81
CA PRO A 71 -0.53 -12.20 10.77
C PRO A 71 -0.31 -10.77 11.24
N ALA A 72 0.17 -9.92 10.34
CA ALA A 72 0.62 -8.58 10.65
C ALA A 72 0.42 -7.62 9.48
N ILE A 73 0.44 -6.34 9.76
CA ILE A 73 0.53 -5.27 8.76
C ILE A 73 1.85 -4.51 8.95
N THR A 74 2.55 -4.25 7.85
CA THR A 74 3.70 -3.34 7.83
C THR A 74 3.21 -1.98 7.34
N VAL A 75 3.46 -0.95 8.15
CA VAL A 75 2.90 0.40 7.98
C VAL A 75 3.83 1.26 7.15
N TYR A 76 3.32 1.78 6.03
CA TYR A 76 4.00 2.73 5.15
C TYR A 76 3.21 4.04 5.15
N MET A 77 3.79 5.08 5.75
CA MET A 77 3.15 6.39 5.85
C MET A 77 3.77 7.37 4.86
N PRO A 78 2.95 8.13 4.11
CA PRO A 78 3.48 9.17 3.26
C PRO A 78 4.05 10.33 4.11
N PRO A 79 5.14 10.98 3.65
CA PRO A 79 5.69 12.13 4.35
C PRO A 79 4.78 13.35 4.21
N ASN A 80 4.78 14.22 5.24
CA ASN A 80 4.21 15.58 5.19
C ASN A 80 2.72 15.66 4.82
N THR A 81 1.89 14.76 5.33
CA THR A 81 0.45 14.81 5.09
C THR A 81 -0.26 15.70 6.09
N THR A 82 -1.21 16.50 5.59
CA THR A 82 -2.09 17.37 6.39
C THR A 82 -3.54 16.86 6.29
N GLY A 83 -4.12 16.44 7.40
CA GLY A 83 -5.50 15.97 7.47
C GLY A 83 -5.68 14.47 7.18
N PRO A 84 -6.92 13.98 7.28
CA PRO A 84 -7.22 12.56 7.13
C PRO A 84 -6.90 12.04 5.71
N MET A 85 -6.07 11.00 5.62
CA MET A 85 -5.62 10.39 4.37
C MET A 85 -6.53 9.23 3.96
N THR A 86 -6.56 8.94 2.67
CA THR A 86 -6.98 7.64 2.15
C THR A 86 -5.93 6.60 2.54
N ALA A 87 -6.36 5.37 2.80
CA ALA A 87 -5.49 4.25 3.12
C ALA A 87 -5.77 3.06 2.21
N VAL A 88 -4.77 2.21 2.01
CA VAL A 88 -4.92 0.93 1.33
C VAL A 88 -4.24 -0.19 2.11
N ILE A 89 -4.92 -1.33 2.23
CA ILE A 89 -4.30 -2.59 2.63
C ILE A 89 -3.79 -3.26 1.37
N VAL A 90 -2.56 -3.74 1.39
CA VAL A 90 -1.89 -4.35 0.24
C VAL A 90 -1.67 -5.83 0.51
N ALA A 91 -2.35 -6.70 -0.24
CA ALA A 91 -2.20 -8.15 -0.17
C ALA A 91 -1.31 -8.65 -1.32
N PRO A 92 -0.06 -9.03 -1.06
CA PRO A 92 0.80 -9.66 -2.06
C PRO A 92 0.24 -11.00 -2.52
N GLY A 93 0.47 -11.37 -3.79
CA GLY A 93 0.21 -12.71 -4.29
C GLY A 93 1.31 -13.72 -3.89
N GLY A 94 1.20 -14.91 -4.45
CA GLY A 94 2.11 -16.05 -4.19
C GLY A 94 1.35 -17.35 -4.00
N SER A 95 0.19 -17.47 -4.66
CA SER A 95 -0.63 -18.69 -4.73
C SER A 95 -1.10 -19.21 -3.36
N TYR A 96 -1.26 -18.36 -2.37
CA TYR A 96 -1.51 -18.72 -0.96
C TYR A 96 -0.45 -19.60 -0.33
N ARG A 97 0.75 -19.70 -0.93
CA ARG A 97 1.88 -20.50 -0.44
C ARG A 97 3.09 -19.65 -0.05
N ALA A 98 3.19 -18.48 -0.62
CA ALA A 98 4.24 -17.50 -0.36
C ALA A 98 3.66 -16.08 -0.47
N LEU A 99 4.47 -15.07 -0.15
CA LEU A 99 4.13 -13.67 -0.33
C LEU A 99 5.21 -12.99 -1.19
N ALA A 100 4.81 -12.42 -2.32
CA ALA A 100 5.66 -11.58 -3.17
C ALA A 100 5.88 -10.20 -2.53
N ALA A 101 6.33 -10.20 -1.26
CA ALA A 101 6.30 -9.04 -0.36
C ALA A 101 7.05 -7.80 -0.88
N ASN A 102 8.08 -7.96 -1.71
CA ASN A 102 8.79 -6.83 -2.29
C ASN A 102 8.06 -6.28 -3.52
N LEU A 103 7.73 -7.13 -4.48
CA LEU A 103 7.19 -6.73 -5.78
C LEU A 103 5.72 -6.30 -5.70
N GLU A 104 4.92 -7.02 -4.91
CA GLU A 104 3.47 -6.84 -4.78
C GLU A 104 3.05 -6.31 -3.40
N GLY A 105 4.02 -6.08 -2.51
CA GLY A 105 3.83 -5.47 -1.19
C GLY A 105 4.49 -4.10 -1.11
N ARG A 106 5.83 -4.07 -0.85
CA ARG A 106 6.59 -2.84 -0.62
C ARG A 106 6.56 -1.88 -1.81
N ALA A 107 6.71 -2.37 -3.04
CA ALA A 107 6.72 -1.50 -4.21
C ALA A 107 5.39 -0.75 -4.40
N PRO A 108 4.20 -1.42 -4.39
CA PRO A 108 2.92 -0.72 -4.37
C PRO A 108 2.73 0.20 -3.17
N ALA A 109 3.15 -0.20 -1.96
CA ALA A 109 3.05 0.64 -0.77
C ALA A 109 3.81 1.96 -0.94
N ASN A 110 5.04 1.91 -1.43
CA ASN A 110 5.83 3.10 -1.74
C ASN A 110 5.18 3.95 -2.84
N TYR A 111 4.60 3.34 -3.87
CA TYR A 111 3.86 4.05 -4.90
C TYR A 111 2.68 4.83 -4.30
N PHE A 112 1.85 4.21 -3.47
CA PHE A 112 0.75 4.89 -2.80
C PHE A 112 1.23 6.03 -1.90
N ASN A 113 2.37 5.87 -1.21
CA ASN A 113 2.96 6.95 -0.42
C ASN A 113 3.35 8.16 -1.28
N THR A 114 3.80 7.97 -2.54
CA THR A 114 4.06 9.11 -3.44
C THR A 114 2.79 9.87 -3.81
N LEU A 115 1.63 9.24 -3.68
CA LEU A 115 0.31 9.84 -3.91
C LEU A 115 -0.31 10.44 -2.63
N GLY A 116 0.37 10.38 -1.49
CA GLY A 116 -0.18 10.82 -0.20
C GLY A 116 -1.19 9.85 0.41
N ILE A 117 -1.20 8.59 -0.01
CA ILE A 117 -2.06 7.51 0.50
C ILE A 117 -1.25 6.65 1.45
N ALA A 118 -1.76 6.39 2.66
CA ALA A 118 -1.16 5.46 3.60
C ALA A 118 -1.33 4.01 3.10
N ALA A 119 -0.31 3.17 3.26
CA ALA A 119 -0.36 1.79 2.83
C ALA A 119 0.03 0.82 3.95
N PHE A 120 -0.66 -0.31 4.02
CA PHE A 120 -0.51 -1.34 5.04
C PHE A 120 -0.30 -2.69 4.36
N VAL A 121 0.96 -3.14 4.26
CA VAL A 121 1.28 -4.41 3.61
C VAL A 121 0.92 -5.56 4.54
N LEU A 122 -0.03 -6.39 4.12
CA LEU A 122 -0.55 -7.50 4.88
C LEU A 122 0.36 -8.74 4.74
N ARG A 123 0.79 -9.28 5.87
CA ARG A 123 1.31 -10.62 6.00
C ARG A 123 0.20 -11.50 6.54
N TYR A 124 -0.52 -12.17 5.66
CA TYR A 124 -1.56 -13.13 6.01
C TYR A 124 -1.00 -14.55 6.08
N ARG A 125 -1.66 -15.42 6.83
CA ARG A 125 -1.26 -16.83 6.99
C ARG A 125 -1.47 -17.60 5.69
N LEU A 126 -0.74 -18.69 5.50
CA LEU A 126 -0.59 -19.34 4.20
C LEU A 126 -0.74 -20.87 4.28
N GLY A 127 -1.23 -21.47 3.19
CA GLY A 127 -1.19 -22.91 2.98
C GLY A 127 0.23 -23.45 2.81
N PRO A 128 0.41 -24.76 2.97
CA PRO A 128 -0.61 -25.76 3.34
C PRO A 128 -0.92 -25.83 4.84
N GLN A 129 -0.27 -25.02 5.67
CA GLN A 129 -0.49 -25.01 7.12
C GLN A 129 -1.83 -24.40 7.49
N TYR A 130 -2.25 -23.36 6.76
CA TYR A 130 -3.51 -22.67 6.95
C TYR A 130 -4.36 -22.73 5.70
N HIS A 131 -5.66 -22.91 5.90
CA HIS A 131 -6.66 -22.93 4.84
C HIS A 131 -7.82 -22.00 5.23
N HIS A 132 -8.67 -21.69 4.27
CA HIS A 132 -9.89 -20.97 4.55
C HIS A 132 -10.63 -21.54 5.78
N PRO A 133 -11.11 -20.70 6.72
CA PRO A 133 -11.33 -19.26 6.62
C PRO A 133 -10.19 -18.38 7.19
N ILE A 134 -9.02 -18.94 7.44
CA ILE A 134 -7.96 -18.25 8.19
C ILE A 134 -7.45 -17.02 7.43
N GLU A 135 -7.17 -17.15 6.14
CA GLU A 135 -6.62 -16.06 5.31
C GLU A 135 -7.62 -14.91 5.16
N LEU A 136 -8.89 -15.23 4.96
CA LEU A 136 -9.97 -14.25 4.91
C LEU A 136 -10.14 -13.54 6.27
N GLY A 137 -10.05 -14.28 7.36
CA GLY A 137 -10.09 -13.71 8.71
C GLY A 137 -8.95 -12.73 8.97
N ASP A 138 -7.74 -13.04 8.48
CA ASP A 138 -6.58 -12.15 8.56
C ASP A 138 -6.81 -10.85 7.77
N ALA A 139 -7.38 -10.95 6.57
CA ALA A 139 -7.71 -9.81 5.72
C ALA A 139 -8.78 -8.92 6.37
N GLN A 140 -9.87 -9.51 6.86
CA GLN A 140 -10.94 -8.80 7.56
C GLN A 140 -10.41 -8.10 8.83
N ARG A 141 -9.55 -8.78 9.58
CA ARG A 141 -8.92 -8.19 10.77
C ARG A 141 -7.99 -7.04 10.43
N ALA A 142 -7.26 -7.11 9.30
CA ALA A 142 -6.42 -6.01 8.83
C ALA A 142 -7.27 -4.76 8.52
N ILE A 143 -8.39 -4.93 7.79
CA ILE A 143 -9.32 -3.83 7.49
C ILE A 143 -9.84 -3.20 8.78
N ARG A 144 -10.32 -4.01 9.72
CA ARG A 144 -10.82 -3.54 11.01
C ARG A 144 -9.73 -2.84 11.83
N THR A 145 -8.50 -3.38 11.83
CA THR A 145 -7.38 -2.77 12.56
C THR A 145 -7.08 -1.37 12.03
N VAL A 146 -7.01 -1.20 10.71
CA VAL A 146 -6.77 0.12 10.09
C VAL A 146 -7.94 1.06 10.38
N ARG A 147 -9.18 0.59 10.30
CA ARG A 147 -10.39 1.41 10.54
C ARG A 147 -10.51 1.82 12.00
N ALA A 148 -10.32 0.90 12.95
CA ALA A 148 -10.41 1.18 14.38
C ALA A 148 -9.29 2.12 14.87
N ARG A 149 -8.12 2.07 14.24
CA ARG A 149 -6.96 2.91 14.56
C ARG A 149 -6.78 4.09 13.60
N ALA A 150 -7.80 4.43 12.82
CA ALA A 150 -7.73 5.47 11.79
C ALA A 150 -7.29 6.84 12.34
N ALA A 151 -7.77 7.22 13.52
CA ALA A 151 -7.39 8.46 14.20
C ALA A 151 -5.89 8.50 14.56
N GLU A 152 -5.32 7.38 15.01
CA GLU A 152 -3.89 7.26 15.36
C GLU A 152 -2.99 7.50 14.14
N TRP A 153 -3.41 7.05 12.98
CA TRP A 153 -2.67 7.17 11.73
C TRP A 153 -3.12 8.32 10.84
N HIS A 154 -3.99 9.21 11.33
CA HIS A 154 -4.58 10.30 10.55
C HIS A 154 -5.24 9.85 9.25
N ILE A 155 -5.97 8.75 9.29
CA ILE A 155 -6.69 8.14 8.16
C ILE A 155 -8.17 8.49 8.25
N ALA A 156 -8.83 8.66 7.10
CA ALA A 156 -10.26 8.71 7.00
C ALA A 156 -10.83 7.28 7.09
N ALA A 157 -11.60 7.00 8.14
CA ALA A 157 -12.12 5.65 8.43
C ALA A 157 -13.10 5.13 7.37
N ASP A 158 -13.60 6.02 6.51
CA ASP A 158 -14.50 5.79 5.38
C ASP A 158 -13.79 5.78 4.01
N ARG A 159 -12.44 5.77 4.00
CA ARG A 159 -11.63 5.73 2.77
C ARG A 159 -10.47 4.73 2.91
N ILE A 160 -10.81 3.48 3.24
CA ILE A 160 -9.87 2.37 3.41
C ILE A 160 -10.09 1.36 2.29
N GLY A 161 -9.17 1.31 1.34
CA GLY A 161 -9.22 0.37 0.22
C GLY A 161 -8.47 -0.93 0.49
N PHE A 162 -8.71 -1.90 -0.39
CA PHE A 162 -7.94 -3.13 -0.40
C PHE A 162 -7.39 -3.40 -1.80
N ILE A 163 -6.07 -3.43 -1.94
CA ILE A 163 -5.42 -3.85 -3.18
C ILE A 163 -4.83 -5.25 -3.01
N GLY A 164 -5.03 -6.10 -4.02
CA GLY A 164 -4.44 -7.42 -4.07
C GLY A 164 -3.98 -7.82 -5.46
N PHE A 165 -2.93 -8.64 -5.50
CA PHE A 165 -2.33 -9.13 -6.73
C PHE A 165 -2.42 -10.66 -6.78
N SER A 166 -2.77 -11.24 -7.94
CA SER A 166 -2.80 -12.71 -8.11
C SER A 166 -3.69 -13.38 -7.04
N ALA A 167 -3.15 -14.29 -6.22
CA ALA A 167 -3.86 -14.87 -5.07
C ALA A 167 -4.24 -13.82 -4.02
N GLY A 168 -3.42 -12.74 -3.83
CA GLY A 168 -3.80 -11.58 -3.02
C GLY A 168 -4.98 -10.81 -3.62
N GLY A 169 -5.13 -10.82 -4.95
CA GLY A 169 -6.32 -10.31 -5.65
C GLY A 169 -7.57 -11.12 -5.34
N HIS A 170 -7.44 -12.44 -5.23
CA HIS A 170 -8.51 -13.30 -4.74
C HIS A 170 -8.88 -12.96 -3.30
N LEU A 171 -7.89 -12.78 -2.42
CA LEU A 171 -8.13 -12.39 -1.04
C LEU A 171 -8.83 -11.03 -0.94
N ALA A 172 -8.44 -10.06 -1.77
CA ALA A 172 -9.06 -8.74 -1.81
C ALA A 172 -10.51 -8.80 -2.34
N SER A 173 -10.78 -9.57 -3.40
CA SER A 173 -12.14 -9.77 -3.92
C SER A 173 -13.01 -10.55 -2.93
N SER A 174 -12.45 -11.56 -2.24
CA SER A 174 -13.14 -12.29 -1.17
C SER A 174 -13.50 -11.37 0.00
N ALA A 175 -12.57 -10.53 0.47
CA ALA A 175 -12.85 -9.54 1.52
C ALA A 175 -13.90 -8.50 1.08
N SER A 176 -13.98 -8.23 -0.24
CA SER A 176 -14.96 -7.30 -0.82
C SER A 176 -16.36 -7.89 -1.00
N THR A 177 -16.50 -9.22 -0.88
CA THR A 177 -17.78 -9.93 -1.04
C THR A 177 -18.25 -10.66 0.22
N HIS A 178 -17.34 -10.89 1.19
CA HIS A 178 -17.58 -11.61 2.44
C HIS A 178 -17.24 -10.73 3.65
N PHE A 179 -17.70 -9.53 3.67
CA PHE A 179 -17.55 -8.61 4.81
C PHE A 179 -18.76 -8.66 5.75
N ASP A 180 -18.57 -8.10 6.93
CA ASP A 180 -19.62 -7.83 7.90
C ASP A 180 -19.42 -6.43 8.53
N ASP A 181 -20.47 -5.95 9.22
CA ASP A 181 -20.50 -4.62 9.82
C ASP A 181 -19.79 -4.54 11.18
N GLY A 182 -19.21 -5.67 11.64
CA GLY A 182 -18.61 -5.80 12.97
C GLY A 182 -19.64 -6.11 14.05
N ASN A 183 -19.14 -6.38 15.26
CA ASN A 183 -19.97 -6.67 16.44
C ASN A 183 -19.80 -5.56 17.47
N ALA A 184 -20.77 -4.64 17.57
CA ALA A 184 -20.72 -3.51 18.49
C ALA A 184 -20.51 -3.91 19.97
N SER A 185 -20.88 -5.14 20.36
CA SER A 185 -20.71 -5.69 21.70
C SER A 185 -19.41 -6.48 21.92
N ALA A 186 -18.55 -6.59 20.88
CA ALA A 186 -17.28 -7.30 21.01
C ALA A 186 -16.39 -6.68 22.10
N THR A 187 -15.69 -7.54 22.84
CA THR A 187 -14.74 -7.10 23.87
C THR A 187 -13.56 -6.35 23.24
N ASP A 188 -13.03 -6.88 22.12
CA ASP A 188 -11.99 -6.21 21.36
C ASP A 188 -12.57 -5.05 20.52
N PRO A 189 -12.14 -3.80 20.73
CA PRO A 189 -12.63 -2.66 19.96
C PRO A 189 -12.45 -2.79 18.45
N ILE A 190 -11.42 -3.54 17.99
CA ILE A 190 -11.15 -3.76 16.57
C ILE A 190 -12.29 -4.57 15.92
N ASP A 191 -12.92 -5.50 16.64
CA ASP A 191 -14.00 -6.32 16.11
C ASP A 191 -15.37 -5.61 16.11
N ARG A 192 -15.43 -4.37 16.61
CA ARG A 192 -16.65 -3.56 16.63
C ARG A 192 -16.93 -2.83 15.31
N VAL A 193 -15.93 -2.71 14.44
CA VAL A 193 -16.03 -1.96 13.18
C VAL A 193 -16.13 -2.87 11.98
N SER A 194 -16.71 -2.37 10.89
CA SER A 194 -16.91 -3.12 9.65
C SER A 194 -15.59 -3.59 9.02
N SER A 195 -15.63 -4.81 8.49
CA SER A 195 -14.56 -5.39 7.67
C SER A 195 -14.70 -5.08 6.18
N ARG A 196 -15.72 -4.32 5.74
CA ARG A 196 -15.91 -3.95 4.36
C ARG A 196 -14.85 -2.94 3.92
N PRO A 197 -14.07 -3.20 2.86
CA PRO A 197 -13.26 -2.15 2.25
C PRO A 197 -14.15 -1.11 1.57
N ASP A 198 -13.71 0.16 1.54
CA ASP A 198 -14.48 1.23 0.91
C ASP A 198 -14.30 1.26 -0.60
N PHE A 199 -13.21 0.69 -1.10
CA PHE A 199 -12.92 0.42 -2.51
C PHE A 199 -11.96 -0.76 -2.66
N ALA A 200 -11.91 -1.38 -3.85
CA ALA A 200 -10.99 -2.47 -4.15
C ALA A 200 -10.15 -2.18 -5.41
N ILE A 201 -8.93 -2.71 -5.42
CA ILE A 201 -8.02 -2.65 -6.57
C ILE A 201 -7.47 -4.05 -6.80
N LEU A 202 -7.66 -4.61 -7.98
CA LEU A 202 -7.29 -5.99 -8.29
C LEU A 202 -6.30 -6.02 -9.45
N GLY A 203 -5.10 -6.51 -9.19
CA GLY A 203 -4.06 -6.73 -10.20
C GLY A 203 -3.99 -8.20 -10.62
N TYR A 204 -4.24 -8.50 -11.89
CA TYR A 204 -4.24 -9.87 -12.45
C TYR A 204 -4.78 -10.92 -11.46
N PRO A 205 -5.98 -10.72 -10.92
CA PRO A 205 -6.48 -11.47 -9.79
C PRO A 205 -6.82 -12.91 -10.15
N VAL A 206 -6.58 -13.86 -9.24
CA VAL A 206 -7.38 -15.08 -9.19
C VAL A 206 -8.78 -14.68 -8.73
N ILE A 207 -9.82 -15.22 -9.34
CA ILE A 207 -11.24 -14.92 -9.00
C ILE A 207 -12.02 -16.22 -8.85
N SER A 208 -12.15 -17.00 -9.92
CA SER A 208 -12.92 -18.23 -9.88
C SER A 208 -12.11 -19.40 -9.36
N LEU A 209 -12.73 -20.22 -8.50
CA LEU A 209 -12.19 -21.50 -8.02
C LEU A 209 -12.98 -22.70 -8.58
N ILE A 210 -13.93 -22.44 -9.51
CA ILE A 210 -14.80 -23.48 -10.07
C ILE A 210 -14.72 -23.58 -11.60
N GLU A 211 -14.22 -22.55 -12.26
CA GLU A 211 -14.20 -22.48 -13.73
C GLU A 211 -12.94 -23.12 -14.33
N PRO A 212 -12.93 -23.45 -15.63
CA PRO A 212 -11.77 -24.07 -16.29
C PRO A 212 -10.47 -23.23 -16.22
N TRP A 213 -10.60 -21.92 -16.09
CA TRP A 213 -9.47 -20.99 -15.96
C TRP A 213 -9.03 -20.74 -14.51
N THR A 214 -9.51 -21.54 -13.57
CA THR A 214 -9.08 -21.50 -12.16
C THR A 214 -7.58 -21.71 -12.04
N HIS A 215 -6.91 -20.87 -11.27
CA HIS A 215 -5.52 -21.12 -10.87
C HIS A 215 -5.46 -22.22 -9.80
N GLN A 216 -5.20 -23.47 -10.23
CA GLN A 216 -5.30 -24.66 -9.38
C GLN A 216 -4.39 -24.58 -8.14
N GLY A 217 -3.17 -24.03 -8.28
CA GLY A 217 -2.26 -23.87 -7.15
C GLY A 217 -2.84 -22.99 -6.02
N SER A 218 -3.52 -21.89 -6.36
CA SER A 218 -4.21 -21.05 -5.36
C SER A 218 -5.38 -21.80 -4.74
N LYS A 219 -6.18 -22.49 -5.54
CA LYS A 219 -7.33 -23.26 -5.04
C LYS A 219 -6.88 -24.33 -4.03
N THR A 220 -5.87 -25.13 -4.39
CA THR A 220 -5.35 -26.21 -3.52
C THR A 220 -4.75 -25.64 -2.23
N ASN A 221 -3.93 -24.59 -2.32
CA ASN A 221 -3.30 -24.03 -1.12
C ASN A 221 -4.33 -23.35 -0.18
N LEU A 222 -5.40 -22.78 -0.73
CA LEU A 222 -6.46 -22.14 0.08
C LEU A 222 -7.46 -23.15 0.66
N LEU A 223 -7.81 -24.21 -0.10
CA LEU A 223 -8.93 -25.09 0.23
C LEU A 223 -8.52 -26.54 0.54
N GLY A 224 -7.25 -26.90 0.35
CA GLY A 224 -6.78 -28.29 0.40
C GLY A 224 -6.97 -29.05 -0.93
N ASP A 225 -6.54 -30.32 -0.94
CA ASP A 225 -6.48 -31.14 -2.15
C ASP A 225 -7.86 -31.58 -2.69
N ALA A 226 -8.85 -31.73 -1.81
CA ALA A 226 -10.20 -32.19 -2.15
C ALA A 226 -11.26 -31.24 -1.56
N PRO A 227 -11.36 -30.01 -2.06
CA PRO A 227 -12.26 -29.02 -1.51
C PRO A 227 -13.73 -29.37 -1.78
N ASP A 228 -14.60 -29.07 -0.81
CA ASP A 228 -16.03 -29.08 -1.01
C ASP A 228 -16.39 -28.15 -2.18
N PRO A 229 -17.13 -28.66 -3.20
CA PRO A 229 -17.58 -27.85 -4.33
C PRO A 229 -18.42 -26.62 -3.93
N ALA A 230 -19.23 -26.71 -2.88
CA ALA A 230 -20.02 -25.59 -2.37
C ALA A 230 -19.10 -24.50 -1.77
N LEU A 231 -18.05 -24.91 -1.03
CA LEU A 231 -17.05 -24.00 -0.51
C LEU A 231 -16.25 -23.32 -1.64
N ALA A 232 -15.81 -24.10 -2.65
CA ALA A 232 -15.12 -23.53 -3.81
C ALA A 232 -16.01 -22.50 -4.54
N ARG A 233 -17.31 -22.78 -4.69
CA ARG A 233 -18.27 -21.84 -5.27
C ARG A 233 -18.46 -20.59 -4.41
N SER A 234 -18.60 -20.74 -3.11
CA SER A 234 -18.77 -19.59 -2.20
C SER A 234 -17.57 -18.67 -2.22
N LEU A 235 -16.36 -19.19 -2.52
CA LEU A 235 -15.12 -18.41 -2.62
C LEU A 235 -14.76 -18.06 -4.07
N SER A 236 -15.62 -18.34 -5.04
CA SER A 236 -15.56 -17.79 -6.39
C SER A 236 -16.23 -16.42 -6.38
N SER A 237 -15.41 -15.36 -6.23
CA SER A 237 -15.89 -14.01 -5.89
C SER A 237 -16.87 -13.45 -6.92
N GLU A 238 -16.79 -13.86 -8.20
CA GLU A 238 -17.71 -13.46 -9.26
C GLU A 238 -19.16 -13.94 -8.99
N THR A 239 -19.31 -15.00 -8.20
CA THR A 239 -20.63 -15.53 -7.81
C THR A 239 -21.22 -14.88 -6.57
N GLN A 240 -20.42 -14.06 -5.87
CA GLN A 240 -20.74 -13.48 -4.56
C GLN A 240 -20.97 -11.96 -4.60
N VAL A 241 -20.82 -11.33 -5.77
CA VAL A 241 -21.01 -9.89 -5.92
C VAL A 241 -22.45 -9.49 -5.65
N THR A 242 -22.62 -8.47 -4.82
CA THR A 242 -23.91 -7.84 -4.50
C THR A 242 -23.83 -6.32 -4.74
N ALA A 243 -24.95 -5.62 -4.62
CA ALA A 243 -24.97 -4.15 -4.67
C ALA A 243 -24.15 -3.47 -3.54
N SER A 244 -23.83 -4.21 -2.48
CA SER A 244 -23.01 -3.74 -1.37
C SER A 244 -21.50 -3.98 -1.57
N THR A 245 -21.10 -4.69 -2.65
CA THR A 245 -19.69 -4.85 -3.03
C THR A 245 -19.09 -3.47 -3.33
N PRO A 246 -17.85 -3.15 -2.87
CA PRO A 246 -17.28 -1.83 -3.06
C PRO A 246 -16.92 -1.52 -4.52
N PRO A 247 -16.86 -0.23 -4.91
CA PRO A 247 -16.30 0.19 -6.19
C PRO A 247 -14.93 -0.42 -6.44
N THR A 248 -14.68 -0.89 -7.66
CA THR A 248 -13.49 -1.70 -7.96
C THR A 248 -12.76 -1.25 -9.22
N PHE A 249 -11.44 -1.10 -9.11
CA PHE A 249 -10.52 -0.97 -10.24
C PHE A 249 -9.82 -2.31 -10.51
N ILE A 250 -9.73 -2.71 -11.77
CA ILE A 250 -9.13 -3.99 -12.18
C ILE A 250 -8.11 -3.75 -13.29
N TYR A 251 -6.94 -4.38 -13.15
CA TYR A 251 -5.94 -4.42 -14.19
C TYR A 251 -5.53 -5.87 -14.49
N GLN A 252 -5.39 -6.21 -15.79
CA GLN A 252 -5.06 -7.55 -16.25
C GLN A 252 -4.29 -7.48 -17.58
N THR A 253 -3.65 -8.60 -17.97
CA THR A 253 -3.04 -8.76 -19.29
C THR A 253 -3.63 -9.96 -20.01
N ASN A 254 -3.83 -9.84 -21.31
CA ASN A 254 -4.41 -10.91 -22.13
C ASN A 254 -3.42 -12.07 -22.35
N ALA A 255 -2.12 -11.79 -22.24
CA ALA A 255 -1.05 -12.80 -22.36
C ALA A 255 -0.76 -13.57 -21.05
N ASP A 256 -1.48 -13.27 -19.96
CA ASP A 256 -1.33 -13.98 -18.68
C ASP A 256 -1.93 -15.39 -18.77
N THR A 257 -1.06 -16.41 -18.75
CA THR A 257 -1.45 -17.82 -18.78
C THR A 257 -1.54 -18.45 -17.39
N THR A 258 -1.13 -17.74 -16.35
CA THR A 258 -1.20 -18.19 -14.96
C THR A 258 -2.57 -17.90 -14.35
N THR A 259 -3.05 -16.66 -14.53
CA THR A 259 -4.41 -16.24 -14.21
C THR A 259 -5.04 -15.65 -15.47
N PRO A 260 -5.68 -16.48 -16.30
CA PRO A 260 -6.29 -16.04 -17.55
C PRO A 260 -7.25 -14.86 -17.35
N ALA A 261 -7.33 -13.98 -18.35
CA ALA A 261 -8.09 -12.73 -18.28
C ALA A 261 -9.57 -12.93 -17.95
N GLU A 262 -10.10 -14.11 -18.19
CA GLU A 262 -11.47 -14.52 -17.83
C GLU A 262 -11.76 -14.34 -16.34
N ASN A 263 -10.76 -14.49 -15.45
CA ASN A 263 -10.91 -14.19 -14.03
C ASN A 263 -11.34 -12.72 -13.82
N ALA A 264 -10.59 -11.77 -14.37
CA ALA A 264 -10.89 -10.35 -14.26
C ALA A 264 -12.22 -9.99 -14.93
N VAL A 265 -12.46 -10.54 -16.13
CA VAL A 265 -13.67 -10.29 -16.93
C VAL A 265 -14.92 -10.78 -16.21
N SER A 266 -14.91 -12.00 -15.65
CA SER A 266 -16.08 -12.57 -14.95
C SER A 266 -16.47 -11.71 -13.74
N TYR A 267 -15.49 -11.26 -12.96
CA TYR A 267 -15.74 -10.39 -11.80
C TYR A 267 -16.26 -9.01 -12.22
N TYR A 268 -15.66 -8.40 -13.25
CA TYR A 268 -16.13 -7.14 -13.80
C TYR A 268 -17.60 -7.22 -14.29
N LEU A 269 -17.96 -8.28 -15.00
CA LEU A 269 -19.34 -8.49 -15.45
C LEU A 269 -20.31 -8.67 -14.29
N ALA A 270 -19.89 -9.36 -13.21
CA ALA A 270 -20.68 -9.51 -12.00
C ALA A 270 -20.89 -8.15 -11.29
N LEU A 271 -19.84 -7.32 -11.16
CA LEU A 271 -19.93 -5.96 -10.63
C LEU A 271 -20.94 -5.11 -11.43
N ARG A 272 -20.81 -5.11 -12.75
CA ARG A 272 -21.73 -4.38 -13.62
C ARG A 272 -23.17 -4.85 -13.47
N LYS A 273 -23.40 -6.16 -13.41
CA LYS A 273 -24.74 -6.74 -13.21
C LYS A 273 -25.36 -6.30 -11.87
N ALA A 274 -24.54 -6.17 -10.83
CA ALA A 274 -24.98 -5.72 -9.51
C ALA A 274 -25.09 -4.18 -9.38
N GLY A 275 -24.79 -3.42 -10.43
CA GLY A 275 -24.81 -1.96 -10.40
C GLY A 275 -23.64 -1.32 -9.63
N VAL A 276 -22.58 -2.07 -9.36
CA VAL A 276 -21.38 -1.58 -8.66
C VAL A 276 -20.47 -0.83 -9.65
N PRO A 277 -20.02 0.39 -9.32
CA PRO A 277 -19.04 1.09 -10.14
C PRO A 277 -17.75 0.30 -10.31
N ALA A 278 -17.32 0.06 -11.54
CA ALA A 278 -16.13 -0.70 -11.85
C ALA A 278 -15.42 -0.14 -13.08
N GLU A 279 -14.08 -0.10 -13.01
CA GLU A 279 -13.22 0.24 -14.14
C GLU A 279 -12.23 -0.91 -14.35
N MET A 280 -12.03 -1.34 -15.61
CA MET A 280 -11.13 -2.43 -15.95
C MET A 280 -10.29 -2.10 -17.17
N HIS A 281 -8.99 -2.42 -17.08
CA HIS A 281 -8.03 -2.30 -18.16
C HIS A 281 -7.37 -3.64 -18.44
N ILE A 282 -7.45 -4.09 -19.68
CA ILE A 282 -6.79 -5.31 -20.15
C ILE A 282 -5.73 -4.91 -21.19
N PHE A 283 -4.47 -5.14 -20.85
CA PHE A 283 -3.35 -4.94 -21.76
C PHE A 283 -3.16 -6.18 -22.64
N LYS A 284 -2.73 -5.98 -23.89
CA LYS A 284 -2.49 -7.10 -24.82
C LYS A 284 -1.43 -8.04 -24.31
N ASP A 285 -0.27 -7.48 -23.95
CA ASP A 285 0.93 -8.20 -23.56
C ASP A 285 1.27 -7.95 -22.09
N GLY A 286 2.06 -8.82 -21.51
CA GLY A 286 2.52 -8.74 -20.13
C GLY A 286 2.46 -10.08 -19.43
N ARG A 287 3.52 -10.40 -18.66
CA ARG A 287 3.59 -11.65 -17.89
C ARG A 287 2.81 -11.53 -16.58
N HIS A 288 2.39 -12.67 -16.04
CA HIS A 288 1.90 -12.75 -14.67
C HIS A 288 2.94 -12.25 -13.65
N GLY A 289 2.49 -11.68 -12.54
CA GLY A 289 3.38 -11.21 -11.49
C GLY A 289 4.21 -9.99 -11.89
N SER A 290 3.63 -9.06 -12.65
CA SER A 290 4.30 -7.84 -13.10
C SER A 290 4.38 -6.72 -12.05
N GLY A 291 3.62 -6.83 -10.93
CA GLY A 291 3.55 -5.77 -9.92
C GLY A 291 3.09 -4.45 -10.53
N LEU A 292 3.83 -3.36 -10.28
CA LEU A 292 3.54 -2.05 -10.88
C LEU A 292 3.87 -1.95 -12.38
N GLY A 293 4.50 -2.97 -12.98
CA GLY A 293 4.84 -2.97 -14.40
C GLY A 293 5.84 -1.90 -14.85
N MET A 294 6.59 -1.29 -13.93
CA MET A 294 7.42 -0.10 -14.18
C MET A 294 8.54 -0.30 -15.23
N THR A 295 8.93 -1.53 -15.51
CA THR A 295 9.96 -1.86 -16.51
C THR A 295 9.37 -2.22 -17.87
N ASP A 296 8.06 -2.29 -18.00
CA ASP A 296 7.35 -2.57 -19.24
C ASP A 296 6.65 -1.29 -19.73
N PRO A 297 6.93 -0.81 -20.95
CA PRO A 297 6.36 0.44 -21.46
C PRO A 297 4.83 0.47 -21.50
N ALA A 298 4.18 -0.66 -21.78
CA ALA A 298 2.72 -0.74 -21.81
C ALA A 298 2.13 -0.84 -20.39
N LEU A 299 2.69 -1.74 -19.56
CA LEU A 299 2.19 -1.97 -18.22
C LEU A 299 2.46 -0.81 -17.27
N SER A 300 3.51 0.01 -17.49
CA SER A 300 3.78 1.20 -16.67
C SER A 300 2.66 2.25 -16.74
N GLU A 301 1.70 2.10 -17.64
CA GLU A 301 0.52 2.97 -17.73
C GLU A 301 -0.57 2.62 -16.70
N TRP A 302 -0.69 1.36 -16.24
CA TRP A 302 -1.79 1.02 -15.34
C TRP A 302 -1.75 1.76 -13.99
N PRO A 303 -0.60 2.06 -13.36
CA PRO A 303 -0.58 2.88 -12.15
C PRO A 303 -1.08 4.31 -12.37
N LYS A 304 -0.86 4.87 -13.58
CA LYS A 304 -1.38 6.19 -13.94
C LYS A 304 -2.91 6.16 -14.11
N LEU A 305 -3.43 5.11 -14.76
CA LEU A 305 -4.87 4.87 -14.91
C LEU A 305 -5.53 4.72 -13.53
N LEU A 306 -4.93 3.94 -12.64
CA LEU A 306 -5.36 3.82 -11.25
C LEU A 306 -5.36 5.20 -10.54
N THR A 307 -4.31 6.00 -10.71
CA THR A 307 -4.24 7.33 -10.11
C THR A 307 -5.40 8.24 -10.59
N ASN A 308 -5.73 8.17 -11.88
CA ASN A 308 -6.84 8.92 -12.45
C ASN A 308 -8.18 8.43 -11.87
N TRP A 309 -8.37 7.12 -11.77
CA TRP A 309 -9.56 6.54 -11.14
C TRP A 309 -9.72 6.96 -9.67
N LEU A 310 -8.64 6.94 -8.89
CA LEU A 310 -8.65 7.39 -7.49
C LEU A 310 -9.06 8.87 -7.37
N ARG A 311 -8.59 9.74 -8.28
CA ARG A 311 -9.01 11.16 -8.33
C ARG A 311 -10.47 11.31 -8.71
N ALA A 312 -10.91 10.63 -9.76
CA ALA A 312 -12.30 10.66 -10.23
C ALA A 312 -13.29 10.15 -9.17
N SER A 313 -12.83 9.22 -8.31
CA SER A 313 -13.61 8.66 -7.21
C SER A 313 -13.52 9.48 -5.91
N GLY A 314 -12.82 10.62 -5.88
CA GLY A 314 -12.65 11.45 -4.68
C GLY A 314 -11.76 10.82 -3.59
N LEU A 315 -11.03 9.76 -3.92
CA LEU A 315 -10.14 9.03 -3.02
C LEU A 315 -8.72 9.64 -2.99
N LEU A 316 -8.39 10.45 -3.96
CA LEU A 316 -7.14 11.20 -4.08
C LEU A 316 -7.46 12.66 -4.39
N LYS A 317 -6.82 13.59 -3.65
CA LYS A 317 -6.97 15.05 -3.85
C LYS A 317 -6.09 15.56 -4.99
#